data_96e13945426a80d06215f3b60bd7b070
#
_entry.id   96e13945426a80d06215f3b60bd7b070
#
_cell.length_a   1.000
_cell.length_b   1.000
_cell.length_c   1.000
_cell.angle_alpha   90.00
_cell.angle_beta   90.00
_cell.angle_gamma   90.00
#
_symmetry.space_group_name_H-M   'P 1'
#
loop_
_entity.id
_entity.type
_entity.pdbx_description
1 polymer ?
#
loop_
_entity_poly.entity_id
_entity_poly.type
_entity_poly.pdbx_seq_one_letter_code
_entity_poly.pdbx_strand_id
1 'polypeptide(L)'
;MSKFPWLESYPDFVSHSTEINYENIVEIYDQSIRNFGDKVAYKNMDVELTYNELDNHVNALIYYFQNNTNLKKGDKIVLQMPNLLQYPVAIFACLKAGLVIVNTNPLYTADEMLHQY
;
A
#
# COMPACT_ATOMS: atom_id res chain seq x y z
N MET A 1 -33.88 -4.26 -16.83
CA MET A 1 -33.63 -2.93 -16.30
C MET A 1 -32.40 -2.99 -15.39
N SER A 2 -31.42 -2.14 -15.62
CA SER A 2 -30.20 -2.12 -14.78
C SER A 2 -30.55 -1.61 -13.39
N LYS A 3 -30.07 -2.30 -12.36
CA LYS A 3 -30.21 -1.88 -10.96
C LYS A 3 -29.40 -0.62 -10.66
N PHE A 4 -28.35 -0.38 -11.44
CA PHE A 4 -27.42 0.75 -11.28
C PHE A 4 -27.39 1.57 -12.56
N PRO A 5 -27.94 2.80 -12.56
CA PRO A 5 -28.06 3.58 -13.80
C PRO A 5 -26.71 3.95 -14.45
N TRP A 6 -25.62 4.02 -13.67
CA TRP A 6 -24.30 4.35 -14.20
C TRP A 6 -23.71 3.27 -15.11
N LEU A 7 -24.19 2.02 -15.04
CA LEU A 7 -23.69 0.92 -15.85
C LEU A 7 -23.90 1.16 -17.35
N GLU A 8 -24.94 1.90 -17.71
CA GLU A 8 -25.23 2.25 -19.11
C GLU A 8 -24.13 3.15 -19.71
N SER A 9 -23.36 3.88 -18.87
CA SER A 9 -22.28 4.75 -19.29
C SER A 9 -20.95 4.02 -19.46
N TYR A 10 -20.89 2.73 -19.14
CA TYR A 10 -19.64 1.96 -19.27
C TYR A 10 -19.37 1.63 -20.74
N PRO A 11 -18.12 1.81 -21.22
CA PRO A 11 -17.71 1.28 -22.52
C PRO A 11 -17.90 -0.24 -22.60
N ASP A 12 -18.11 -0.76 -23.79
CA ASP A 12 -18.36 -2.19 -24.00
C ASP A 12 -17.23 -3.10 -23.48
N PHE A 13 -15.98 -2.60 -23.47
CA PHE A 13 -14.82 -3.36 -22.99
C PHE A 13 -14.67 -3.34 -21.46
N VAL A 14 -15.50 -2.57 -20.75
CA VAL A 14 -15.43 -2.47 -19.28
C VAL A 14 -16.49 -3.37 -18.67
N SER A 15 -16.08 -4.32 -17.83
CA SER A 15 -16.99 -5.19 -17.11
C SER A 15 -17.83 -4.40 -16.12
N HIS A 16 -19.10 -4.78 -15.99
CA HIS A 16 -20.00 -4.18 -14.98
C HIS A 16 -19.66 -4.60 -13.55
N SER A 17 -18.93 -5.68 -13.39
CA SER A 17 -18.44 -6.13 -12.10
C SER A 17 -16.99 -6.57 -12.22
N THR A 18 -16.24 -6.43 -11.15
CA THR A 18 -14.85 -6.87 -11.11
C THR A 18 -14.75 -8.15 -10.30
N GLU A 19 -14.18 -9.19 -10.90
CA GLU A 19 -13.90 -10.42 -10.21
C GLU A 19 -12.66 -10.24 -9.34
N ILE A 20 -12.77 -10.62 -8.06
CA ILE A 20 -11.66 -10.54 -7.12
C ILE A 20 -11.01 -11.91 -7.01
N ASN A 21 -9.77 -12.03 -7.52
CA ASN A 21 -9.02 -13.28 -7.59
C ASN A 21 -7.97 -13.42 -6.49
N TYR A 22 -7.94 -12.50 -5.52
CA TYR A 22 -6.95 -12.45 -4.46
C TYR A 22 -7.62 -12.35 -3.10
N GLU A 23 -7.05 -13.01 -2.09
CA GLU A 23 -7.58 -12.97 -0.72
C GLU A 23 -7.29 -11.64 -0.02
N ASN A 24 -6.13 -11.02 -0.32
CA ASN A 24 -5.71 -9.77 0.31
C ASN A 24 -4.66 -9.05 -0.55
N ILE A 25 -4.31 -7.84 -0.15
CA ILE A 25 -3.35 -7.00 -0.86
C ILE A 25 -1.94 -7.60 -0.81
N VAL A 26 -1.56 -8.24 0.28
CA VAL A 26 -0.23 -8.87 0.41
C VAL A 26 -0.04 -9.97 -0.63
N GLU A 27 -1.07 -10.73 -0.94
CA GLU A 27 -1.01 -11.73 -2.00
C GLU A 27 -0.72 -11.11 -3.36
N ILE A 28 -1.38 -10.00 -3.69
CA ILE A 28 -1.13 -9.25 -4.92
C ILE A 28 0.32 -8.76 -4.95
N TYR A 29 0.80 -8.21 -3.86
CA TYR A 29 2.17 -7.75 -3.71
C TYR A 29 3.18 -8.87 -3.96
N ASP A 30 3.02 -10.01 -3.28
CA ASP A 30 3.94 -11.14 -3.39
C ASP A 30 3.98 -11.70 -4.82
N GLN A 31 2.82 -11.79 -5.48
CA GLN A 31 2.76 -12.21 -6.88
C GLN A 31 3.47 -11.23 -7.81
N SER A 32 3.32 -9.94 -7.57
CA SER A 32 3.98 -8.92 -8.37
C SER A 32 5.51 -8.99 -8.24
N ILE A 33 6.01 -9.24 -7.05
CA ILE A 33 7.45 -9.45 -6.82
C ILE A 33 7.96 -10.66 -7.61
N ARG A 34 7.24 -11.78 -7.55
CA ARG A 34 7.63 -13.00 -8.27
C ARG A 34 7.61 -12.82 -9.79
N ASN A 35 6.59 -12.13 -10.31
CA ASN A 35 6.37 -12.04 -11.75
C ASN A 35 7.13 -10.89 -12.41
N PHE A 36 7.43 -9.82 -11.67
CA PHE A 36 7.95 -8.57 -12.23
C PHE A 36 9.17 -8.03 -11.47
N GLY A 37 9.89 -8.90 -10.74
CA GLY A 37 10.96 -8.49 -9.83
C GLY A 37 11.96 -7.48 -10.39
N ASP A 38 12.37 -7.64 -11.64
CA ASP A 38 13.37 -6.77 -12.27
C ASP A 38 12.80 -5.51 -12.92
N LYS A 39 11.47 -5.38 -12.94
CA LYS A 39 10.80 -4.20 -13.50
C LYS A 39 10.72 -3.07 -12.49
N VAL A 40 10.69 -1.84 -12.99
CA VAL A 40 10.50 -0.65 -12.15
C VAL A 40 9.08 -0.64 -11.59
N ALA A 41 8.97 -0.59 -10.27
CA ALA A 41 7.68 -0.49 -9.59
C ALA A 41 7.28 0.96 -9.34
N TYR A 42 8.23 1.79 -8.94
CA TYR A 42 8.00 3.19 -8.59
C TYR A 42 9.14 4.07 -9.07
N LYS A 43 8.80 5.30 -9.41
CA LYS A 43 9.77 6.34 -9.79
C LYS A 43 9.41 7.65 -9.12
N ASN A 44 10.40 8.32 -8.55
CA ASN A 44 10.22 9.65 -7.98
C ASN A 44 11.54 10.42 -8.08
N MET A 45 11.46 11.67 -8.57
CA MET A 45 12.63 12.56 -8.67
C MET A 45 13.84 11.90 -9.36
N ASP A 46 13.58 11.25 -10.50
CA ASP A 46 14.58 10.52 -11.31
C ASP A 46 15.21 9.30 -10.62
N VAL A 47 14.74 8.90 -9.45
CA VAL A 47 15.13 7.65 -8.80
C VAL A 47 14.09 6.59 -9.08
N GLU A 48 14.54 5.44 -9.56
CA GLU A 48 13.69 4.29 -9.85
C GLU A 48 13.89 3.20 -8.79
N LEU A 49 12.81 2.51 -8.47
CA LEU A 49 12.80 1.39 -7.54
C LEU A 49 12.16 0.19 -8.21
N THR A 50 12.94 -0.88 -8.41
CA THR A 50 12.41 -2.13 -8.95
C THR A 50 11.58 -2.85 -7.90
N TYR A 51 10.76 -3.82 -8.34
CA TYR A 51 9.99 -4.65 -7.39
C TYR A 51 10.90 -5.40 -6.41
N ASN A 52 12.04 -5.93 -6.88
CA ASN A 52 12.98 -6.62 -6.00
C ASN A 52 13.62 -5.67 -4.98
N GLU A 53 14.00 -4.47 -5.42
CA GLU A 53 14.54 -3.46 -4.50
C GLU A 53 13.48 -3.02 -3.48
N LEU A 54 12.24 -2.84 -3.92
CA LEU A 54 11.11 -2.56 -3.02
C LEU A 54 10.99 -3.64 -1.97
N ASP A 55 11.02 -4.91 -2.37
CA ASP A 55 10.88 -6.03 -1.46
C ASP A 55 12.03 -6.10 -0.44
N ASN A 56 13.26 -5.80 -0.86
CA ASN A 56 14.40 -5.73 0.04
C ASN A 56 14.20 -4.66 1.12
N HIS A 57 13.72 -3.49 0.75
CA HIS A 57 13.42 -2.41 1.71
C HIS A 57 12.25 -2.76 2.63
N VAL A 58 11.21 -3.38 2.07
CA VAL A 58 10.05 -3.84 2.84
C VAL A 58 10.47 -4.84 3.92
N ASN A 59 11.27 -5.83 3.55
CA ASN A 59 11.73 -6.85 4.48
C ASN A 59 12.66 -6.26 5.55
N ALA A 60 13.49 -5.30 5.20
CA ALA A 60 14.35 -4.60 6.17
C ALA A 60 13.51 -3.83 7.20
N LEU A 61 12.45 -3.17 6.77
CA LEU A 61 11.56 -2.43 7.67
C LEU A 61 10.77 -3.37 8.59
N ILE A 62 10.30 -4.50 8.06
CA ILE A 62 9.63 -5.53 8.87
C ILE A 62 10.57 -6.04 9.95
N TYR A 63 11.82 -6.32 9.60
CA TYR A 63 12.84 -6.74 10.56
C TYR A 63 13.03 -5.70 11.67
N TYR A 64 13.07 -4.41 11.29
CA TYR A 64 13.14 -3.31 12.25
C TYR A 64 11.95 -3.32 13.20
N PHE A 65 10.72 -3.47 12.68
CA PHE A 65 9.52 -3.52 13.52
C PHE A 65 9.58 -4.65 14.54
N GLN A 66 10.04 -5.82 14.12
CA GLN A 66 10.09 -7.01 14.97
C GLN A 66 11.17 -6.94 16.05
N ASN A 67 12.28 -6.26 15.79
CA ASN A 67 13.45 -6.29 16.67
C ASN A 67 13.69 -5.01 17.45
N ASN A 68 13.13 -3.87 17.03
CA ASN A 68 13.38 -2.56 17.62
C ASN A 68 12.12 -1.84 18.11
N THR A 69 10.95 -2.47 17.98
CA THR A 69 9.68 -1.91 18.45
C THR A 69 8.88 -2.98 19.17
N ASN A 70 7.83 -2.55 19.88
CA ASN A 70 6.87 -3.45 20.54
C ASN A 70 5.61 -3.64 19.69
N LEU A 71 5.64 -3.29 18.41
CA LEU A 71 4.50 -3.42 17.51
C LEU A 71 4.10 -4.88 17.32
N LYS A 72 2.81 -5.14 17.42
CA LYS A 72 2.22 -6.48 17.27
C LYS A 72 1.14 -6.44 16.20
N LYS A 73 0.81 -7.60 15.63
CA LYS A 73 -0.29 -7.73 14.68
C LYS A 73 -1.56 -7.09 15.24
N GLY A 74 -2.19 -6.25 14.44
CA GLY A 74 -3.39 -5.50 14.81
C GLY A 74 -3.14 -4.13 15.40
N ASP A 75 -1.90 -3.80 15.75
CA ASP A 75 -1.56 -2.46 16.23
C ASP A 75 -1.70 -1.43 15.10
N LYS A 76 -2.02 -0.21 15.46
CA LYS A 76 -2.16 0.89 14.52
C LYS A 76 -0.85 1.63 14.35
N ILE A 77 -0.55 2.03 13.13
CA ILE A 77 0.61 2.84 12.80
C ILE A 77 0.17 4.00 11.92
N VAL A 78 0.64 5.19 12.24
CA VAL A 78 0.35 6.40 11.46
C VAL A 78 1.43 6.58 10.41
N LEU A 79 1.00 6.73 9.16
CA LEU A 79 1.88 7.11 8.06
C LEU A 79 1.53 8.53 7.61
N GLN A 80 2.45 9.45 7.84
CA GLN A 80 2.31 10.86 7.49
C GLN A 80 3.49 11.29 6.61
N MET A 81 3.38 11.01 5.34
CA MET A 81 4.43 11.31 4.35
C MET A 81 3.79 11.79 3.06
N PRO A 82 4.46 12.71 2.31
CA PRO A 82 4.07 12.99 0.94
C PRO A 82 4.36 11.78 0.03
N ASN A 83 4.10 11.91 -1.27
CA ASN A 83 4.34 10.84 -2.24
C ASN A 83 5.83 10.67 -2.51
N LEU A 84 6.49 9.88 -1.68
CA LEU A 84 7.91 9.54 -1.77
C LEU A 84 8.06 8.04 -2.01
N LEU A 85 9.25 7.62 -2.44
CA LEU A 85 9.55 6.18 -2.63
C LEU A 85 9.48 5.40 -1.31
N GLN A 86 9.69 6.05 -0.17
CA GLN A 86 9.55 5.45 1.14
C GLN A 86 8.12 5.09 1.51
N TYR A 87 7.13 5.77 0.91
CA TYR A 87 5.72 5.53 1.24
C TYR A 87 5.26 4.12 0.87
N PRO A 88 5.45 3.63 -0.37
CA PRO A 88 5.09 2.25 -0.69
C PRO A 88 5.87 1.23 0.13
N VAL A 89 7.13 1.49 0.46
CA VAL A 89 7.90 0.62 1.37
C VAL A 89 7.20 0.50 2.72
N ALA A 90 6.80 1.64 3.29
CA ALA A 90 6.12 1.67 4.59
C ALA A 90 4.76 0.97 4.53
N ILE A 91 3.97 1.22 3.47
CA ILE A 91 2.65 0.60 3.31
C ILE A 91 2.77 -0.93 3.28
N PHE A 92 3.60 -1.47 2.39
CA PHE A 92 3.70 -2.92 2.23
C PHE A 92 4.35 -3.59 3.43
N ALA A 93 5.32 -2.94 4.08
CA ALA A 93 5.90 -3.46 5.32
C ALA A 93 4.85 -3.55 6.43
N CYS A 94 4.03 -2.52 6.60
CA CYS A 94 2.96 -2.54 7.60
C CYS A 94 1.92 -3.62 7.31
N LEU A 95 1.48 -3.74 6.05
CA LEU A 95 0.50 -4.75 5.67
C LEU A 95 1.03 -6.18 5.88
N LYS A 96 2.28 -6.45 5.49
CA LYS A 96 2.91 -7.76 5.70
C LYS A 96 3.11 -8.08 7.18
N ALA A 97 3.40 -7.07 7.99
CA ALA A 97 3.54 -7.24 9.44
C ALA A 97 2.20 -7.35 10.18
N GLY A 98 1.08 -7.18 9.47
CA GLY A 98 -0.26 -7.26 10.05
C GLY A 98 -0.67 -6.03 10.83
N LEU A 99 -0.06 -4.88 10.56
CA LEU A 99 -0.40 -3.60 11.20
C LEU A 99 -1.56 -2.93 10.51
N VAL A 100 -2.30 -2.11 11.26
CA VAL A 100 -3.39 -1.28 10.73
C VAL A 100 -2.82 0.10 10.40
N ILE A 101 -2.89 0.49 9.12
CA ILE A 101 -2.35 1.76 8.65
C ILE A 101 -3.39 2.86 8.84
N VAL A 102 -2.95 3.98 9.43
CA VAL A 102 -3.71 5.22 9.48
C VAL A 102 -2.98 6.24 8.61
N ASN A 103 -3.48 6.43 7.39
CA ASN A 103 -2.91 7.41 6.47
C ASN A 103 -3.31 8.83 6.90
N THR A 104 -2.32 9.68 7.08
CA THR A 104 -2.53 11.04 7.56
C THR A 104 -1.95 12.03 6.55
N ASN A 105 -2.70 13.10 6.29
CA ASN A 105 -2.25 14.16 5.40
C ASN A 105 -0.96 14.78 5.97
N PRO A 106 0.14 14.85 5.19
CA PRO A 106 1.41 15.39 5.68
C PRO A 106 1.34 16.88 6.08
N LEU A 107 0.30 17.59 5.60
CA LEU A 107 0.10 19.00 5.93
C LEU A 107 -0.74 19.21 7.18
N TYR A 108 -1.26 18.16 7.82
CA TYR A 108 -2.07 18.30 9.04
C TYR A 108 -1.25 18.83 10.19
N THR A 109 -1.86 19.76 10.95
CA THR A 109 -1.35 20.19 12.24
C THR A 109 -1.64 19.17 13.34
N ALA A 110 -1.05 19.33 14.52
CA ALA A 110 -1.31 18.46 15.66
C ALA A 110 -2.79 18.38 16.03
N ASP A 111 -3.50 19.52 15.99
CA ASP A 111 -4.93 19.56 16.29
C ASP A 111 -5.76 18.80 15.27
N GLU A 112 -5.45 18.93 13.98
CA GLU A 112 -6.12 18.19 12.91
C GLU A 112 -5.87 16.69 13.03
N MET A 113 -4.68 16.28 13.43
CA MET A 113 -4.33 14.87 13.68
C MET A 113 -5.12 14.30 14.84
N LEU A 114 -5.31 15.07 15.91
CA LEU A 114 -6.14 14.67 17.06
C LEU A 114 -7.58 14.38 16.65
N HIS A 115 -8.14 15.15 15.74
CA HIS A 115 -9.50 14.91 15.23
C HIS A 115 -9.60 13.62 14.41
N GLN A 116 -8.52 13.22 13.72
CA GLN A 116 -8.50 12.00 12.92
C GLN A 116 -8.40 10.74 13.79
N TYR A 117 -7.72 10.81 14.93
CA TYR A 117 -7.42 9.66 15.78
C TYR A 117 -8.45 9.44 16.93
#